data_bd0cf886786b811dcb7b55548c8a2994
#
_entry.id   bd0cf886786b811dcb7b55548c8a2994
#
_cell.length_a   1.000
_cell.length_b   1.000
_cell.length_c   1.000
_cell.angle_alpha   90.00
_cell.angle_beta   90.00
_cell.angle_gamma   90.00
#
_symmetry.space_group_name_H-M   'P 1'
#
loop_
_entity.id
_entity.type
_entity.pdbx_description
1 polymer ?
#
loop_
_entity_poly.entity_id
_entity_poly.type
_entity_poly.pdbx_seq_one_letter_code
_entity_poly.pdbx_strand_id
1 'polypeptide(L)'
;MTYDKKNKMNPAFRTFEGGLFAEVEKADVGDGFERLQESGVDMMSWADPFMPDAAVPQHVKQAALNAMNDPIASHYTAPVGNTRLREQIARRWQKRYGMRLDPQRNILITPGSDSALYFAMLPFIETGDEVIVCTPCYPNNLQNIKMMGAKAVYCELQAADGYQIRKEALEACVSEQTKMIVLTHPNNPTTTVFDQRSLEAVRDLVLAHDLILVVDQAFEDFTFEQKMIAPAAMADMFAHTVTVCSTSKGYGLSGYRVGYIIADDVFMDVYYGCAVSVIGATNTVSQLAVLAAMEDESFMQEFEAAYDWRRHQAAAILSGIP
;
A
#
# COMPACT_ATOMS: atom_id res chain seq x y z
N MET A 1 5.43 -31.91 31.12
CA MET A 1 4.30 -31.73 30.22
C MET A 1 4.63 -30.57 29.25
N THR A 2 4.93 -30.88 28.03
CA THR A 2 5.10 -29.85 26.98
C THR A 2 3.72 -29.39 26.55
N TYR A 3 3.39 -28.16 26.89
CA TYR A 3 2.11 -27.55 26.46
C TYR A 3 2.23 -27.14 24.99
N ASP A 4 1.62 -27.89 24.10
CA ASP A 4 1.51 -27.50 22.69
C ASP A 4 0.46 -26.41 22.52
N LYS A 5 0.91 -25.16 22.55
CA LYS A 5 0.06 -23.97 22.37
C LYS A 5 -0.39 -23.77 20.91
N LYS A 6 0.27 -24.43 19.95
CA LYS A 6 -0.14 -24.36 18.53
C LYS A 6 -1.56 -24.87 18.32
N ASN A 7 -2.01 -25.85 19.12
CA ASN A 7 -3.38 -26.37 19.06
C ASN A 7 -4.47 -25.37 19.51
N LYS A 8 -4.08 -24.29 20.21
CA LYS A 8 -4.98 -23.19 20.63
C LYS A 8 -4.97 -22.00 19.66
N MET A 9 -4.10 -22.05 18.68
CA MET A 9 -3.95 -20.98 17.70
C MET A 9 -5.12 -21.04 16.71
N ASN A 10 -5.59 -19.87 16.28
CA ASN A 10 -6.53 -19.79 15.15
C ASN A 10 -5.94 -20.56 13.96
N PRO A 11 -6.72 -21.47 13.32
CA PRO A 11 -6.25 -22.29 12.21
C PRO A 11 -5.54 -21.50 11.10
N ALA A 12 -6.02 -20.30 10.80
CA ALA A 12 -5.42 -19.42 9.80
C ALA A 12 -3.94 -19.09 10.07
N PHE A 13 -3.50 -19.12 11.35
CA PHE A 13 -2.13 -18.80 11.74
C PHE A 13 -1.24 -20.03 11.98
N ARG A 14 -1.78 -21.24 11.99
CA ARG A 14 -1.00 -22.47 12.29
C ARG A 14 0.08 -22.76 11.24
N THR A 15 -0.16 -22.35 10.00
CA THR A 15 0.74 -22.55 8.86
C THR A 15 1.51 -21.28 8.47
N PHE A 16 1.43 -20.25 9.30
CA PHE A 16 2.18 -19.00 9.10
C PHE A 16 3.62 -19.22 9.59
N GLU A 17 4.49 -19.61 8.70
CA GLU A 17 5.92 -19.75 8.95
C GLU A 17 6.68 -18.74 8.09
N GLY A 18 7.45 -17.87 8.76
CA GLY A 18 8.29 -16.87 8.09
C GLY A 18 7.50 -15.73 7.47
N GLY A 19 8.03 -14.58 7.29
CA GLY A 19 7.39 -13.40 6.72
C GLY A 19 7.16 -13.48 5.20
N LEU A 20 7.49 -12.41 4.50
CA LEU A 20 7.31 -12.22 3.06
C LEU A 20 7.93 -13.33 2.20
N PHE A 21 8.96 -13.99 2.71
CA PHE A 21 9.76 -15.00 2.02
C PHE A 21 9.71 -16.35 2.74
N ALA A 22 8.52 -16.82 3.07
CA ALA A 22 8.30 -18.05 3.84
C ALA A 22 8.97 -19.32 3.27
N GLU A 23 9.30 -19.33 1.98
CA GLU A 23 9.99 -20.43 1.30
C GLU A 23 11.52 -20.21 1.22
N VAL A 24 12.01 -19.04 1.66
CA VAL A 24 13.43 -18.68 1.72
C VAL A 24 13.81 -18.52 3.18
N GLU A 25 15.07 -18.80 3.56
CA GLU A 25 15.55 -18.50 4.92
C GLU A 25 15.14 -17.08 5.32
N LYS A 26 14.54 -16.94 6.50
CA LYS A 26 13.87 -15.74 7.03
C LYS A 26 14.79 -14.51 7.09
N ALA A 27 15.20 -13.99 5.94
CA ALA A 27 16.10 -12.83 5.86
C ALA A 27 15.43 -11.52 6.30
N ASP A 28 14.10 -11.48 6.34
CA ASP A 28 13.30 -10.32 6.72
C ASP A 28 12.82 -10.35 8.18
N VAL A 29 13.13 -11.41 8.93
CA VAL A 29 12.69 -11.60 10.31
C VAL A 29 13.91 -11.82 11.22
N GLY A 30 13.99 -11.01 12.28
CA GLY A 30 15.06 -11.11 13.27
C GLY A 30 16.39 -10.52 12.80
N ASP A 31 17.50 -11.09 13.27
CA ASP A 31 18.86 -10.61 13.03
C ASP A 31 19.42 -10.91 11.63
N GLY A 32 18.68 -11.62 10.80
CA GLY A 32 19.07 -11.92 9.41
C GLY A 32 19.28 -10.67 8.58
N PHE A 33 18.38 -9.69 8.70
CA PHE A 33 18.49 -8.41 7.99
C PHE A 33 19.73 -7.62 8.43
N GLU A 34 19.96 -7.49 9.75
CA GLU A 34 21.12 -6.78 10.29
C GLU A 34 22.43 -7.43 9.85
N ARG A 35 22.52 -8.77 9.91
CA ARG A 35 23.71 -9.53 9.44
C ARG A 35 24.00 -9.33 7.96
N LEU A 36 22.97 -9.30 7.11
CA LEU A 36 23.14 -9.04 5.67
C LEU A 36 23.63 -7.59 5.43
N GLN A 37 23.08 -6.64 6.15
CA GLN A 37 23.50 -5.24 6.07
C GLN A 37 24.96 -5.06 6.54
N GLU A 38 25.35 -5.71 7.64
CA GLU A 38 26.71 -5.69 8.18
C GLU A 38 27.73 -6.41 7.27
N SER A 39 27.29 -7.38 6.48
CA SER A 39 28.15 -8.15 5.56
C SER A 39 28.62 -7.36 4.34
N GLY A 40 28.11 -6.15 4.13
CA GLY A 40 28.45 -5.30 2.98
C GLY A 40 27.86 -5.79 1.65
N VAL A 41 26.85 -6.67 1.70
CA VAL A 41 26.10 -7.11 0.51
C VAL A 41 25.18 -5.99 0.04
N ASP A 42 25.16 -5.73 -1.27
CA ASP A 42 24.20 -4.82 -1.87
C ASP A 42 22.77 -5.41 -1.78
N MET A 43 21.94 -4.80 -0.94
CA MET A 43 20.57 -5.26 -0.69
C MET A 43 19.64 -4.84 -1.83
N MET A 44 19.27 -5.80 -2.69
CA MET A 44 18.37 -5.57 -3.84
C MET A 44 16.96 -6.13 -3.62
N SER A 45 16.67 -6.73 -2.46
CA SER A 45 15.39 -7.38 -2.15
C SER A 45 14.33 -6.45 -1.57
N TRP A 46 14.74 -5.26 -1.09
CA TRP A 46 13.82 -4.29 -0.51
C TRP A 46 13.52 -3.18 -1.51
N ALA A 47 12.26 -2.92 -1.74
CA ALA A 47 11.84 -1.77 -2.54
C ALA A 47 11.91 -0.48 -1.69
N ASP A 48 13.07 -0.23 -1.10
CA ASP A 48 13.41 1.06 -0.49
C ASP A 48 14.25 1.86 -1.50
N PRO A 49 13.64 2.83 -2.17
CA PRO A 49 14.24 3.43 -3.36
C PRO A 49 15.50 4.26 -3.07
N PHE A 50 15.75 4.62 -1.84
CA PHE A 50 16.82 5.56 -1.48
C PHE A 50 17.92 4.93 -0.62
N MET A 51 17.76 3.69 -0.22
CA MET A 51 18.79 2.98 0.54
C MET A 51 20.05 2.78 -0.32
N PRO A 52 21.28 2.98 0.20
CA PRO A 52 21.62 3.38 1.59
C PRO A 52 21.65 4.88 1.85
N ASP A 53 21.30 5.71 0.89
CA ASP A 53 21.43 7.18 0.96
C ASP A 53 20.40 7.81 1.91
N ALA A 54 20.80 8.91 2.56
CA ALA A 54 19.91 9.69 3.42
C ALA A 54 19.03 10.62 2.58
N ALA A 55 17.94 10.11 2.05
CA ALA A 55 17.07 10.84 1.13
C ALA A 55 16.14 11.88 1.79
N VAL A 56 16.03 11.88 3.12
CA VAL A 56 15.07 12.77 3.81
C VAL A 56 15.48 14.25 3.68
N PRO A 57 14.66 15.11 3.05
CA PRO A 57 14.99 16.52 2.88
C PRO A 57 15.16 17.26 4.21
N GLN A 58 15.97 18.34 4.20
CA GLN A 58 16.30 19.07 5.42
C GLN A 58 15.06 19.67 6.12
N HIS A 59 14.10 20.20 5.35
CA HIS A 59 12.88 20.78 5.93
C HIS A 59 12.02 19.71 6.62
N VAL A 60 12.00 18.47 6.11
CA VAL A 60 11.31 17.33 6.73
C VAL A 60 11.99 16.91 8.03
N LYS A 61 13.33 16.83 8.03
CA LYS A 61 14.12 16.55 9.25
C LYS A 61 13.86 17.62 10.31
N GLN A 62 13.88 18.89 9.91
CA GLN A 62 13.63 20.00 10.83
C GLN A 62 12.21 19.95 11.40
N ALA A 63 11.21 19.64 10.60
CA ALA A 63 9.83 19.47 11.06
C ALA A 63 9.73 18.33 12.10
N ALA A 64 10.39 17.20 11.88
CA ALA A 64 10.44 16.10 12.85
C ALA A 64 11.10 16.53 14.18
N LEU A 65 12.25 17.21 14.12
CA LEU A 65 12.95 17.73 15.30
C LEU A 65 12.11 18.75 16.07
N ASN A 66 11.44 19.66 15.39
CA ASN A 66 10.53 20.62 16.01
C ASN A 66 9.36 19.91 16.69
N ALA A 67 8.78 18.89 16.04
CA ALA A 67 7.72 18.11 16.60
C ALA A 67 8.15 17.32 17.86
N MET A 68 9.39 16.80 17.89
CA MET A 68 9.93 16.13 19.08
C MET A 68 10.12 17.06 20.27
N ASN A 69 10.37 18.35 20.02
CA ASN A 69 10.50 19.36 21.06
C ASN A 69 9.16 19.94 21.52
N ASP A 70 8.08 19.66 20.82
CA ASP A 70 6.73 20.06 21.20
C ASP A 70 6.15 19.07 22.22
N PRO A 71 5.48 19.54 23.30
CA PRO A 71 4.79 18.68 24.25
C PRO A 71 3.84 17.66 23.63
N ILE A 72 3.28 17.93 22.44
CA ILE A 72 2.37 17.01 21.73
C ILE A 72 3.01 15.66 21.42
N ALA A 73 4.34 15.60 21.28
CA ALA A 73 5.05 14.35 21.03
C ALA A 73 4.88 13.29 22.13
N SER A 74 4.54 13.74 23.35
CA SER A 74 4.37 12.90 24.53
C SER A 74 2.90 12.53 24.80
N HIS A 75 1.98 12.94 23.94
CA HIS A 75 0.55 12.78 24.18
C HIS A 75 -0.16 11.99 23.07
N TYR A 76 -1.28 11.39 23.44
CA TYR A 76 -2.18 10.81 22.45
C TYR A 76 -2.75 11.91 21.56
N THR A 77 -2.86 11.62 20.27
CA THR A 77 -3.48 12.49 19.27
C THR A 77 -4.70 11.78 18.66
N ALA A 78 -5.40 12.46 17.76
CA ALA A 78 -6.59 11.90 17.13
C ALA A 78 -6.30 10.58 16.40
N PRO A 79 -7.04 9.50 16.68
CA PRO A 79 -6.83 8.19 16.02
C PRO A 79 -6.97 8.25 14.50
N VAL A 80 -7.78 9.16 13.98
CA VAL A 80 -7.97 9.39 12.54
C VAL A 80 -6.81 10.11 11.88
N GLY A 81 -5.88 10.66 12.67
CA GLY A 81 -4.71 11.38 12.20
C GLY A 81 -4.82 12.90 12.22
N ASN A 82 -3.69 13.56 11.99
CA ASN A 82 -3.54 15.01 12.01
C ASN A 82 -4.42 15.69 10.95
N THR A 83 -5.21 16.67 11.36
CA THR A 83 -6.17 17.38 10.49
C THR A 83 -5.49 18.07 9.31
N ARG A 84 -4.37 18.80 9.55
CA ARG A 84 -3.64 19.48 8.46
C ARG A 84 -3.06 18.49 7.46
N LEU A 85 -2.59 17.33 7.92
CA LEU A 85 -2.09 16.28 7.03
C LEU A 85 -3.23 15.74 6.15
N ARG A 86 -4.40 15.46 6.71
CA ARG A 86 -5.57 15.01 5.94
C ARG A 86 -6.04 16.08 4.93
N GLU A 87 -6.02 17.35 5.31
CA GLU A 87 -6.30 18.46 4.38
C GLU A 87 -5.29 18.52 3.23
N GLN A 88 -4.00 18.29 3.51
CA GLN A 88 -2.96 18.29 2.50
C GLN A 88 -3.11 17.10 1.54
N ILE A 89 -3.46 15.92 2.06
CA ILE A 89 -3.78 14.74 1.24
C ILE A 89 -4.99 15.04 0.33
N ALA A 90 -6.06 15.65 0.85
CA ALA A 90 -7.22 16.02 0.04
C ALA A 90 -6.84 17.00 -1.09
N ARG A 91 -6.00 18.00 -0.81
CA ARG A 91 -5.47 18.92 -1.85
C ARG A 91 -4.65 18.19 -2.90
N ARG A 92 -3.78 17.26 -2.48
CA ARG A 92 -2.97 16.43 -3.39
C ARG A 92 -3.86 15.60 -4.32
N TRP A 93 -4.90 14.96 -3.80
CA TRP A 93 -5.83 14.17 -4.59
C TRP A 93 -6.64 15.01 -5.58
N GLN A 94 -7.09 16.20 -5.18
CA GLN A 94 -7.74 17.14 -6.09
C GLN A 94 -6.81 17.57 -7.22
N LYS A 95 -5.54 17.86 -6.91
CA LYS A 95 -4.53 18.28 -7.90
C LYS A 95 -4.18 17.15 -8.87
N ARG A 96 -4.01 15.92 -8.35
CA ARG A 96 -3.47 14.78 -9.10
C ARG A 96 -4.53 14.04 -9.91
N TYR A 97 -5.69 13.82 -9.31
CA TYR A 97 -6.75 12.98 -9.88
C TYR A 97 -8.05 13.74 -10.17
N GLY A 98 -8.13 15.03 -9.86
CA GLY A 98 -9.34 15.84 -10.01
C GLY A 98 -10.44 15.50 -9.00
N MET A 99 -10.17 14.62 -8.04
CA MET A 99 -11.13 14.11 -7.10
C MET A 99 -11.17 14.95 -5.81
N ARG A 100 -12.37 15.42 -5.45
CA ARG A 100 -12.59 16.15 -4.19
C ARG A 100 -12.88 15.17 -3.07
N LEU A 101 -12.12 15.30 -1.98
CA LEU A 101 -12.27 14.52 -0.76
C LEU A 101 -12.62 15.45 0.40
N ASP A 102 -13.50 15.02 1.28
CA ASP A 102 -13.66 15.65 2.59
C ASP A 102 -12.56 15.13 3.52
N PRO A 103 -11.61 16.00 3.95
CA PRO A 103 -10.52 15.56 4.80
C PRO A 103 -10.97 15.05 6.17
N GLN A 104 -12.19 15.36 6.59
CA GLN A 104 -12.72 14.89 7.88
C GLN A 104 -13.44 13.55 7.78
N ARG A 105 -13.91 13.19 6.58
CA ARG A 105 -14.75 12.03 6.38
C ARG A 105 -14.13 10.93 5.50
N ASN A 106 -13.21 11.29 4.60
CA ASN A 106 -12.74 10.36 3.58
C ASN A 106 -11.26 9.93 3.76
N ILE A 107 -10.58 10.36 4.83
CA ILE A 107 -9.14 10.11 4.99
C ILE A 107 -8.82 9.64 6.41
N LEU A 108 -8.13 8.50 6.51
CA LEU A 108 -7.61 7.94 7.75
C LEU A 108 -6.09 7.76 7.65
N ILE A 109 -5.35 8.34 8.58
CA ILE A 109 -3.89 8.15 8.66
C ILE A 109 -3.56 6.85 9.38
N THR A 110 -2.61 6.09 8.83
CA THR A 110 -2.24 4.75 9.33
C THR A 110 -0.73 4.63 9.57
N PRO A 111 -0.28 3.70 10.44
CA PRO A 111 1.15 3.45 10.67
C PRO A 111 1.78 2.65 9.50
N GLY A 112 1.80 3.28 8.32
CA GLY A 112 2.25 2.72 7.05
C GLY A 112 1.14 2.02 6.27
N SER A 113 1.42 1.73 4.99
CA SER A 113 0.46 1.10 4.07
C SER A 113 0.20 -0.38 4.36
N ASP A 114 1.17 -1.12 4.93
CA ASP A 114 0.96 -2.53 5.30
C ASP A 114 -0.15 -2.69 6.33
N SER A 115 -0.11 -1.87 7.40
CA SER A 115 -1.17 -1.82 8.40
C SER A 115 -2.49 -1.36 7.79
N ALA A 116 -2.44 -0.42 6.85
CA ALA A 116 -3.61 0.06 6.13
C ALA A 116 -4.27 -1.04 5.28
N LEU A 117 -3.48 -1.83 4.55
CA LEU A 117 -3.98 -2.95 3.74
C LEU A 117 -4.70 -3.99 4.59
N TYR A 118 -4.09 -4.39 5.71
CA TYR A 118 -4.74 -5.31 6.64
C TYR A 118 -6.03 -4.70 7.19
N PHE A 119 -5.98 -3.46 7.66
CA PHE A 119 -7.12 -2.77 8.26
C PHE A 119 -8.24 -2.50 7.26
N ALA A 120 -7.92 -2.22 5.98
CA ALA A 120 -8.89 -2.02 4.91
C ALA A 120 -9.77 -3.26 4.65
N MET A 121 -9.20 -4.44 4.79
CA MET A 121 -9.91 -5.71 4.57
C MET A 121 -10.61 -6.24 5.82
N LEU A 122 -10.03 -6.00 7.00
CA LEU A 122 -10.44 -6.62 8.27
C LEU A 122 -11.95 -6.54 8.60
N PRO A 123 -12.65 -5.41 8.41
CA PRO A 123 -14.06 -5.33 8.73
C PRO A 123 -14.99 -6.07 7.75
N PHE A 124 -14.50 -6.45 6.57
CA PHE A 124 -15.33 -6.90 5.46
C PHE A 124 -15.09 -8.35 5.06
N ILE A 125 -13.97 -8.94 5.49
CA ILE A 125 -13.56 -10.30 5.09
C ILE A 125 -13.61 -11.24 6.28
N GLU A 126 -14.25 -12.40 6.06
CA GLU A 126 -14.34 -13.47 7.03
C GLU A 126 -14.01 -14.85 6.41
N THR A 127 -13.96 -15.86 7.26
CA THR A 127 -13.71 -17.24 6.82
C THR A 127 -14.80 -17.72 5.86
N GLY A 128 -14.39 -18.16 4.67
CA GLY A 128 -15.29 -18.64 3.62
C GLY A 128 -15.46 -17.67 2.46
N ASP A 129 -15.10 -16.40 2.65
CA ASP A 129 -15.09 -15.42 1.56
C ASP A 129 -13.98 -15.70 0.55
N GLU A 130 -14.20 -15.31 -0.69
CA GLU A 130 -13.20 -15.30 -1.75
C GLU A 130 -12.77 -13.87 -2.10
N VAL A 131 -11.47 -13.70 -2.24
CA VAL A 131 -10.84 -12.43 -2.62
C VAL A 131 -10.03 -12.63 -3.89
N ILE A 132 -10.38 -11.93 -4.96
CA ILE A 132 -9.63 -11.98 -6.22
C ILE A 132 -8.36 -11.14 -6.08
N VAL A 133 -7.23 -11.71 -6.49
CA VAL A 133 -5.91 -11.06 -6.50
C VAL A 133 -5.27 -11.23 -7.87
N CYS A 134 -4.89 -10.13 -8.51
CA CYS A 134 -4.10 -10.18 -9.74
C CYS A 134 -2.66 -10.59 -9.41
N THR A 135 -2.17 -11.67 -10.03
CA THR A 135 -0.83 -12.23 -9.76
C THR A 135 0.07 -12.21 -11.00
N PRO A 136 1.39 -11.98 -10.88
CA PRO A 136 2.16 -11.78 -9.62
C PRO A 136 1.76 -10.51 -8.88
N CYS A 137 1.81 -10.53 -7.54
CA CYS A 137 1.38 -9.42 -6.70
C CYS A 137 2.29 -9.22 -5.47
N TYR A 138 2.07 -8.15 -4.74
CA TYR A 138 2.71 -7.92 -3.45
C TYR A 138 2.31 -9.02 -2.45
N PRO A 139 3.26 -9.72 -1.82
CA PRO A 139 2.98 -10.90 -0.98
C PRO A 139 2.02 -10.63 0.17
N ASN A 140 2.04 -9.43 0.77
CA ASN A 140 1.14 -9.11 1.87
C ASN A 140 -0.34 -9.13 1.47
N ASN A 141 -0.67 -8.93 0.19
CA ASN A 141 -2.04 -9.08 -0.28
C ASN A 141 -2.56 -10.49 -0.03
N LEU A 142 -1.74 -11.51 -0.35
CA LEU A 142 -2.09 -12.91 -0.14
C LEU A 142 -2.05 -13.30 1.35
N GLN A 143 -1.05 -12.80 2.08
CA GLN A 143 -0.90 -13.09 3.50
C GLN A 143 -2.04 -12.53 4.33
N ASN A 144 -2.49 -11.31 4.05
CA ASN A 144 -3.62 -10.69 4.74
C ASN A 144 -4.91 -11.49 4.54
N ILE A 145 -5.20 -11.92 3.31
CA ILE A 145 -6.37 -12.78 2.99
C ILE A 145 -6.30 -14.08 3.80
N LYS A 146 -5.12 -14.73 3.80
CA LYS A 146 -4.91 -15.96 4.56
C LYS A 146 -5.07 -15.75 6.07
N MET A 147 -4.56 -14.63 6.63
CA MET A 147 -4.71 -14.33 8.06
C MET A 147 -6.17 -14.14 8.47
N MET A 148 -7.02 -13.65 7.57
CA MET A 148 -8.46 -13.49 7.79
C MET A 148 -9.24 -14.81 7.61
N GLY A 149 -8.58 -15.89 7.18
CA GLY A 149 -9.20 -17.18 6.94
C GLY A 149 -9.99 -17.24 5.63
N ALA A 150 -9.86 -16.25 4.77
CA ALA A 150 -10.47 -16.21 3.45
C ALA A 150 -9.60 -16.94 2.40
N LYS A 151 -10.17 -17.14 1.22
CA LYS A 151 -9.51 -17.81 0.09
C LYS A 151 -9.09 -16.77 -0.96
N ALA A 152 -7.81 -16.76 -1.33
CA ALA A 152 -7.35 -16.00 -2.49
C ALA A 152 -7.70 -16.75 -3.79
N VAL A 153 -8.31 -16.03 -4.73
CA VAL A 153 -8.57 -16.49 -6.10
C VAL A 153 -7.65 -15.74 -7.03
N TYR A 154 -6.83 -16.46 -7.80
CA TYR A 154 -5.78 -15.86 -8.60
C TYR A 154 -6.27 -15.50 -10.00
N CYS A 155 -6.21 -14.20 -10.34
CA CYS A 155 -6.29 -13.72 -11.72
C CYS A 155 -4.87 -13.55 -12.26
N GLU A 156 -4.42 -14.50 -13.07
CA GLU A 156 -3.04 -14.51 -13.57
C GLU A 156 -2.81 -13.49 -14.68
N LEU A 157 -1.88 -12.57 -14.45
CA LEU A 157 -1.40 -11.62 -15.44
C LEU A 157 -0.34 -12.28 -16.32
N GLN A 158 -0.41 -12.05 -17.62
CA GLN A 158 0.48 -12.69 -18.59
C GLN A 158 1.53 -11.71 -19.13
N ALA A 159 2.80 -12.14 -19.19
CA ALA A 159 3.87 -11.34 -19.76
C ALA A 159 3.61 -10.97 -21.24
N ALA A 160 2.96 -11.87 -22.00
CA ALA A 160 2.59 -11.63 -23.38
C ALA A 160 1.62 -10.45 -23.56
N ASP A 161 0.84 -10.13 -22.52
CA ASP A 161 -0.11 -9.01 -22.49
C ASP A 161 0.49 -7.78 -21.76
N GLY A 162 1.82 -7.76 -21.51
CA GLY A 162 2.47 -6.72 -20.70
C GLY A 162 1.97 -6.67 -19.27
N TYR A 163 1.52 -7.80 -18.74
CA TYR A 163 0.90 -7.93 -17.42
C TYR A 163 -0.34 -7.04 -17.23
N GLN A 164 -1.05 -6.69 -18.32
CA GLN A 164 -2.34 -6.00 -18.24
C GLN A 164 -3.47 -6.98 -17.85
N ILE A 165 -4.55 -6.46 -17.27
CA ILE A 165 -5.69 -7.27 -16.85
C ILE A 165 -6.57 -7.59 -18.07
N ARG A 166 -6.80 -8.88 -18.32
CA ARG A 166 -7.76 -9.34 -19.33
C ARG A 166 -9.11 -9.53 -18.69
N LYS A 167 -10.14 -8.94 -19.31
CA LYS A 167 -11.52 -8.98 -18.80
C LYS A 167 -12.01 -10.40 -18.58
N GLU A 168 -11.79 -11.30 -19.55
CA GLU A 168 -12.27 -12.67 -19.52
C GLU A 168 -11.58 -13.48 -18.41
N ALA A 169 -10.28 -13.22 -18.15
CA ALA A 169 -9.54 -13.85 -17.08
C ALA A 169 -10.04 -13.40 -15.69
N LEU A 170 -10.39 -12.10 -15.57
CA LEU A 170 -10.92 -11.55 -14.34
C LEU A 170 -12.35 -12.05 -14.06
N GLU A 171 -13.22 -12.08 -15.08
CA GLU A 171 -14.58 -12.60 -14.99
C GLU A 171 -14.62 -14.09 -14.60
N ALA A 172 -13.66 -14.89 -15.08
CA ALA A 172 -13.55 -16.30 -14.73
C ALA A 172 -13.19 -16.56 -13.26
N CYS A 173 -12.74 -15.53 -12.52
CA CYS A 173 -12.40 -15.63 -11.11
C CYS A 173 -13.61 -15.43 -10.16
N VAL A 174 -14.75 -14.96 -10.67
CA VAL A 174 -15.91 -14.62 -9.85
C VAL A 174 -16.73 -15.86 -9.47
N SER A 175 -17.13 -15.94 -8.21
CA SER A 175 -18.08 -16.91 -7.68
C SER A 175 -19.11 -16.21 -6.79
N GLU A 176 -20.06 -16.97 -6.26
CA GLU A 176 -21.02 -16.48 -5.26
C GLU A 176 -20.37 -16.09 -3.93
N GLN A 177 -19.16 -16.59 -3.65
CA GLN A 177 -18.37 -16.28 -2.46
C GLN A 177 -17.43 -15.08 -2.65
N THR A 178 -17.31 -14.58 -3.87
CA THR A 178 -16.43 -13.43 -4.17
C THR A 178 -16.97 -12.17 -3.51
N LYS A 179 -16.17 -11.54 -2.66
CA LYS A 179 -16.54 -10.31 -1.93
C LYS A 179 -15.67 -9.12 -2.30
N MET A 180 -14.42 -9.38 -2.67
CA MET A 180 -13.42 -8.32 -2.82
C MET A 180 -12.45 -8.62 -3.96
N ILE A 181 -11.93 -7.54 -4.56
CA ILE A 181 -10.73 -7.56 -5.41
C ILE A 181 -9.65 -6.77 -4.70
N VAL A 182 -8.43 -7.31 -4.62
CA VAL A 182 -7.24 -6.60 -4.15
C VAL A 182 -6.31 -6.36 -5.32
N LEU A 183 -5.98 -5.10 -5.58
CA LEU A 183 -5.18 -4.65 -6.71
C LEU A 183 -4.01 -3.79 -6.23
N THR A 184 -2.78 -4.11 -6.60
CA THR A 184 -1.64 -3.21 -6.46
C THR A 184 -1.47 -2.41 -7.75
N HIS A 185 -1.54 -1.08 -7.68
CA HIS A 185 -1.49 -0.22 -8.87
C HIS A 185 -0.77 1.11 -8.59
N PRO A 186 0.40 1.34 -9.20
CA PRO A 186 1.18 0.46 -10.11
C PRO A 186 1.56 -0.88 -9.48
N ASN A 187 1.60 -1.95 -10.30
CA ASN A 187 1.74 -3.30 -9.79
C ASN A 187 3.18 -3.60 -9.30
N ASN A 188 3.25 -4.29 -8.19
CA ASN A 188 4.47 -4.88 -7.64
C ASN A 188 4.30 -6.42 -7.70
N PRO A 189 5.19 -7.18 -8.36
CA PRO A 189 6.53 -6.81 -8.84
C PRO A 189 6.64 -6.45 -10.33
N THR A 190 5.58 -6.52 -11.13
CA THR A 190 5.66 -6.40 -12.60
C THR A 190 5.94 -4.98 -13.08
N THR A 191 5.87 -3.97 -12.19
CA THR A 191 5.99 -2.53 -12.49
C THR A 191 4.93 -1.99 -13.45
N THR A 192 3.92 -2.78 -13.75
CA THR A 192 2.86 -2.43 -14.69
C THR A 192 1.99 -1.31 -14.13
N VAL A 193 1.84 -0.24 -14.88
CA VAL A 193 0.75 0.72 -14.70
C VAL A 193 -0.42 0.20 -15.53
N PHE A 194 -1.51 -0.22 -14.88
CA PHE A 194 -2.66 -0.74 -15.60
C PHE A 194 -3.28 0.35 -16.46
N ASP A 195 -3.55 -0.01 -17.71
CA ASP A 195 -4.17 0.87 -18.68
C ASP A 195 -5.68 1.07 -18.41
N GLN A 196 -6.29 1.98 -19.16
CA GLN A 196 -7.71 2.28 -19.02
C GLN A 196 -8.58 1.04 -19.24
N ARG A 197 -8.24 0.16 -20.19
CA ARG A 197 -9.02 -1.05 -20.50
C ARG A 197 -8.99 -2.04 -19.33
N SER A 198 -7.82 -2.22 -18.73
CA SER A 198 -7.63 -3.04 -17.53
C SER A 198 -8.49 -2.54 -16.36
N LEU A 199 -8.46 -1.22 -16.12
CA LEU A 199 -9.21 -0.62 -15.02
C LEU A 199 -10.71 -0.56 -15.29
N GLU A 200 -11.14 -0.41 -16.54
CA GLU A 200 -12.55 -0.53 -16.95
C GLU A 200 -13.06 -1.96 -16.74
N ALA A 201 -12.27 -2.99 -17.04
CA ALA A 201 -12.64 -4.38 -16.75
C ALA A 201 -12.85 -4.61 -15.25
N VAL A 202 -11.97 -4.05 -14.41
CA VAL A 202 -12.13 -4.11 -12.94
C VAL A 202 -13.38 -3.38 -12.51
N ARG A 203 -13.60 -2.14 -12.99
CA ARG A 203 -14.80 -1.36 -12.68
C ARG A 203 -16.08 -2.10 -13.04
N ASP A 204 -16.15 -2.59 -14.26
CA ASP A 204 -17.36 -3.25 -14.76
C ASP A 204 -17.71 -4.48 -13.91
N LEU A 205 -16.69 -5.26 -13.51
CA LEU A 205 -16.88 -6.42 -12.65
C LEU A 205 -17.30 -6.02 -11.23
N VAL A 206 -16.64 -5.02 -10.64
CA VAL A 206 -16.98 -4.48 -9.30
C VAL A 206 -18.43 -4.03 -9.25
N LEU A 207 -18.87 -3.24 -10.25
CA LEU A 207 -20.23 -2.73 -10.30
C LEU A 207 -21.28 -3.81 -10.61
N ALA A 208 -20.92 -4.80 -11.46
CA ALA A 208 -21.85 -5.88 -11.81
C ALA A 208 -22.14 -6.84 -10.66
N HIS A 209 -21.19 -7.02 -9.74
CA HIS A 209 -21.27 -7.98 -8.65
C HIS A 209 -21.27 -7.34 -7.25
N ASP A 210 -21.35 -5.98 -7.18
CA ASP A 210 -21.33 -5.22 -5.93
C ASP A 210 -20.13 -5.58 -5.03
N LEU A 211 -18.93 -5.68 -5.65
CA LEU A 211 -17.71 -6.06 -4.96
C LEU A 211 -17.05 -4.85 -4.30
N ILE A 212 -16.19 -5.12 -3.31
CA ILE A 212 -15.27 -4.12 -2.75
C ILE A 212 -13.95 -4.19 -3.51
N LEU A 213 -13.44 -3.04 -3.94
CA LEU A 213 -12.11 -2.91 -4.52
C LEU A 213 -11.15 -2.30 -3.52
N VAL A 214 -10.13 -3.05 -3.08
CA VAL A 214 -9.00 -2.52 -2.31
C VAL A 214 -7.84 -2.27 -3.26
N VAL A 215 -7.36 -1.02 -3.33
CA VAL A 215 -6.25 -0.63 -4.21
C VAL A 215 -5.06 -0.20 -3.38
N ASP A 216 -3.96 -0.93 -3.51
CA ASP A 216 -2.65 -0.52 -3.00
C ASP A 216 -1.96 0.41 -4.01
N GLN A 217 -1.88 1.70 -3.67
CA GLN A 217 -1.23 2.74 -4.47
C GLN A 217 0.15 3.15 -3.94
N ALA A 218 0.87 2.24 -3.26
CA ALA A 218 2.16 2.56 -2.67
C ALA A 218 3.20 3.10 -3.68
N PHE A 219 3.08 2.76 -4.95
CA PHE A 219 3.97 3.20 -6.03
C PHE A 219 3.38 4.30 -6.93
N GLU A 220 2.34 4.99 -6.50
CA GLU A 220 1.64 6.00 -7.30
C GLU A 220 2.54 7.10 -7.88
N ASP A 221 3.69 7.36 -7.27
CA ASP A 221 4.63 8.41 -7.67
C ASP A 221 5.65 7.96 -8.74
N PHE A 222 5.70 6.66 -9.05
CA PHE A 222 6.62 6.09 -10.03
C PHE A 222 5.91 5.68 -11.32
N THR A 223 5.40 6.68 -12.05
CA THR A 223 4.73 6.50 -13.34
C THR A 223 5.37 7.44 -14.36
N PHE A 224 6.28 6.91 -15.16
CA PHE A 224 7.15 7.71 -16.02
C PHE A 224 6.55 7.95 -17.42
N GLU A 225 6.12 6.90 -18.13
CA GLU A 225 5.64 7.00 -19.51
C GLU A 225 4.16 7.31 -19.62
N GLN A 226 3.38 6.95 -18.62
CA GLN A 226 1.93 7.11 -18.66
C GLN A 226 1.38 7.66 -17.35
N LYS A 227 0.34 8.48 -17.46
CA LYS A 227 -0.34 8.99 -16.29
C LYS A 227 -1.15 7.87 -15.63
N MET A 228 -0.96 7.67 -14.33
CA MET A 228 -1.75 6.76 -13.54
C MET A 228 -3.22 7.24 -13.45
N ILE A 229 -4.15 6.31 -13.58
CA ILE A 229 -5.57 6.51 -13.30
C ILE A 229 -5.85 5.91 -11.92
N ALA A 230 -6.33 6.72 -10.97
CA ALA A 230 -6.76 6.19 -9.69
C ALA A 230 -8.15 5.54 -9.83
N PRO A 231 -8.31 4.24 -9.51
CA PRO A 231 -9.61 3.57 -9.64
C PRO A 231 -10.75 4.28 -8.88
N ALA A 232 -10.47 4.81 -7.70
CA ALA A 232 -11.45 5.57 -6.92
C ALA A 232 -11.97 6.84 -7.61
N ALA A 233 -11.20 7.41 -8.56
CA ALA A 233 -11.59 8.60 -9.33
C ALA A 233 -12.36 8.27 -10.62
N MET A 234 -12.52 6.98 -10.94
CA MET A 234 -13.37 6.56 -12.07
C MET A 234 -14.84 6.70 -11.71
N ALA A 235 -15.68 6.86 -12.74
CA ALA A 235 -17.12 7.00 -12.54
C ALA A 235 -17.71 5.84 -11.72
N ASP A 236 -18.50 6.18 -10.72
CA ASP A 236 -19.22 5.29 -9.81
C ASP A 236 -18.34 4.39 -8.90
N MET A 237 -17.01 4.55 -8.97
CA MET A 237 -16.10 3.66 -8.24
C MET A 237 -15.78 4.07 -6.79
N PHE A 238 -15.98 5.33 -6.42
CA PHE A 238 -15.62 5.78 -5.07
C PHE A 238 -16.39 5.04 -3.97
N ALA A 239 -17.68 4.80 -4.18
CA ALA A 239 -18.52 4.05 -3.26
C ALA A 239 -18.16 2.57 -3.11
N HIS A 240 -17.31 2.03 -3.99
CA HIS A 240 -16.86 0.63 -3.98
C HIS A 240 -15.36 0.48 -3.70
N THR A 241 -14.62 1.59 -3.59
CA THR A 241 -13.15 1.53 -3.57
C THR A 241 -12.57 2.02 -2.26
N VAL A 242 -11.69 1.20 -1.69
CA VAL A 242 -10.83 1.57 -0.58
C VAL A 242 -9.41 1.69 -1.12
N THR A 243 -8.86 2.90 -1.13
CA THR A 243 -7.50 3.16 -1.62
C THR A 243 -6.53 3.26 -0.45
N VAL A 244 -5.45 2.50 -0.52
CA VAL A 244 -4.35 2.52 0.43
C VAL A 244 -3.14 3.19 -0.20
N CYS A 245 -2.64 4.24 0.43
CA CYS A 245 -1.50 5.02 -0.03
C CYS A 245 -0.33 4.97 0.95
N SER A 246 0.87 5.23 0.46
CA SER A 246 2.11 5.17 1.22
C SER A 246 2.98 6.41 1.00
N THR A 247 3.65 6.87 2.05
CA THR A 247 4.72 7.86 1.92
C THR A 247 6.11 7.21 1.88
N SER A 248 6.16 5.88 1.93
CA SER A 248 7.42 5.13 2.00
C SER A 248 8.23 5.20 0.71
N LYS A 249 7.56 5.26 -0.46
CA LYS A 249 8.20 5.11 -1.77
C LYS A 249 8.50 6.45 -2.42
N GLY A 250 7.52 7.15 -2.95
CA GLY A 250 7.73 8.42 -3.67
C GLY A 250 8.34 9.52 -2.80
N TYR A 251 7.96 9.60 -1.53
CA TYR A 251 8.53 10.57 -0.59
C TYR A 251 9.85 10.13 0.05
N GLY A 252 10.26 8.86 -0.10
CA GLY A 252 11.47 8.33 0.55
C GLY A 252 11.38 8.28 2.08
N LEU A 253 10.18 8.17 2.63
CA LEU A 253 9.92 8.25 4.07
C LEU A 253 9.55 6.89 4.68
N SER A 254 10.16 5.79 4.18
CA SER A 254 9.86 4.42 4.63
C SER A 254 10.01 4.24 6.15
N GLY A 255 11.03 4.83 6.75
CA GLY A 255 11.30 4.79 8.19
C GLY A 255 10.31 5.59 9.05
N TYR A 256 9.56 6.54 8.48
CA TYR A 256 8.57 7.32 9.23
C TYR A 256 7.27 6.56 9.48
N ARG A 257 7.04 5.47 8.75
CA ARG A 257 5.85 4.61 8.92
C ARG A 257 4.53 5.39 8.87
N VAL A 258 4.30 6.16 7.82
CA VAL A 258 3.03 6.83 7.55
C VAL A 258 2.44 6.36 6.23
N GLY A 259 1.19 5.94 6.28
CA GLY A 259 0.33 5.67 5.15
C GLY A 259 -1.05 6.26 5.41
N TYR A 260 -1.96 6.08 4.50
CA TYR A 260 -3.34 6.53 4.68
C TYR A 260 -4.32 5.72 3.83
N ILE A 261 -5.56 5.67 4.32
CA ILE A 261 -6.70 5.11 3.59
C ILE A 261 -7.54 6.26 3.07
N ILE A 262 -8.02 6.12 1.85
CA ILE A 262 -9.06 6.97 1.25
C ILE A 262 -10.23 6.08 0.87
N ALA A 263 -11.43 6.43 1.32
CA ALA A 263 -12.65 5.73 0.99
C ALA A 263 -13.89 6.62 1.18
N ASP A 264 -15.01 6.14 0.66
CA ASP A 264 -16.33 6.74 0.87
C ASP A 264 -16.77 6.67 2.34
N ASP A 265 -17.71 7.49 2.72
CA ASP A 265 -18.26 7.60 4.07
C ASP A 265 -18.70 6.26 4.65
N VAL A 266 -19.31 5.40 3.83
CA VAL A 266 -19.80 4.08 4.27
C VAL A 266 -18.67 3.20 4.82
N PHE A 267 -17.51 3.21 4.18
CA PHE A 267 -16.32 2.50 4.68
C PHE A 267 -15.72 3.24 5.87
N MET A 268 -15.62 4.58 5.78
CA MET A 268 -14.96 5.37 6.80
C MET A 268 -15.68 5.36 8.15
N ASP A 269 -17.01 5.29 8.17
CA ASP A 269 -17.77 5.16 9.43
C ASP A 269 -17.32 3.89 10.20
N VAL A 270 -17.08 2.77 9.49
CA VAL A 270 -16.54 1.55 10.10
C VAL A 270 -15.09 1.73 10.53
N TYR A 271 -14.24 2.29 9.67
CA TYR A 271 -12.82 2.48 9.97
C TYR A 271 -12.61 3.43 11.14
N TYR A 272 -13.33 4.53 11.22
CA TYR A 272 -13.25 5.48 12.34
C TYR A 272 -13.69 4.83 13.65
N GLY A 273 -14.76 4.04 13.62
CA GLY A 273 -15.21 3.29 14.78
C GLY A 273 -14.19 2.28 15.32
N CYS A 274 -13.41 1.64 14.43
CA CYS A 274 -12.41 0.65 14.78
C CYS A 274 -11.01 1.22 15.01
N ALA A 275 -10.69 2.41 14.49
CA ALA A 275 -9.35 2.98 14.48
C ALA A 275 -8.72 3.05 15.87
N VAL A 276 -9.47 3.46 16.88
CA VAL A 276 -9.00 3.54 18.28
C VAL A 276 -8.48 2.21 18.79
N SER A 277 -9.20 1.11 18.45
CA SER A 277 -8.91 -0.22 18.99
C SER A 277 -7.84 -0.95 18.20
N VAL A 278 -7.72 -0.70 16.88
CA VAL A 278 -6.83 -1.45 15.97
C VAL A 278 -5.55 -0.68 15.68
N ILE A 279 -5.63 0.61 15.41
CA ILE A 279 -4.51 1.46 15.01
C ILE A 279 -3.97 2.25 16.20
N GLY A 280 -4.84 2.66 17.14
CA GLY A 280 -4.53 3.67 18.15
C GLY A 280 -4.43 5.05 17.49
N ALA A 281 -3.24 5.62 17.47
CA ALA A 281 -2.93 6.82 16.68
C ALA A 281 -1.56 6.65 16.02
N THR A 282 -1.46 7.01 14.75
CA THR A 282 -0.16 7.02 14.06
C THR A 282 0.76 8.03 14.73
N ASN A 283 2.07 7.72 14.78
CA ASN A 283 3.06 8.54 15.46
C ASN A 283 2.99 10.01 15.04
N THR A 284 2.82 10.91 16.01
CA THR A 284 2.58 12.35 15.77
C THR A 284 3.77 13.03 15.11
N VAL A 285 5.00 12.71 15.54
CA VAL A 285 6.23 13.28 14.96
C VAL A 285 6.35 12.90 13.49
N SER A 286 6.08 11.64 13.17
CA SER A 286 6.08 11.15 11.79
C SER A 286 5.01 11.85 10.93
N GLN A 287 3.81 12.05 11.46
CA GLN A 287 2.75 12.77 10.73
C GLN A 287 3.13 14.21 10.43
N LEU A 288 3.77 14.91 11.35
CA LEU A 288 4.21 16.31 11.17
C LEU A 288 5.38 16.42 10.18
N ALA A 289 6.28 15.43 10.17
CA ALA A 289 7.33 15.33 9.18
C ALA A 289 6.76 15.10 7.76
N VAL A 290 5.81 14.16 7.62
CA VAL A 290 5.13 13.89 6.35
C VAL A 290 4.31 15.10 5.88
N LEU A 291 3.66 15.82 6.80
CA LEU A 291 2.97 17.07 6.47
C LEU A 291 3.92 18.07 5.83
N ALA A 292 5.10 18.29 6.41
CA ALA A 292 6.12 19.19 5.85
C ALA A 292 6.58 18.72 4.45
N ALA A 293 6.76 17.41 4.26
CA ALA A 293 7.11 16.85 2.96
C ALA A 293 6.02 17.08 1.91
N MET A 294 4.75 16.98 2.28
CA MET A 294 3.62 17.20 1.38
C MET A 294 3.32 18.70 1.14
N GLU A 295 3.70 19.59 2.06
CA GLU A 295 3.60 21.04 1.88
C GLU A 295 4.66 21.59 0.90
N ASP A 296 5.81 20.93 0.80
CA ASP A 296 6.85 21.24 -0.19
C ASP A 296 7.34 19.93 -0.85
N GLU A 297 6.74 19.60 -1.98
CA GLU A 297 7.06 18.41 -2.79
C GLU A 297 8.18 18.67 -3.83
N SER A 298 8.88 19.80 -3.78
CA SER A 298 9.88 20.18 -4.80
C SER A 298 11.01 19.14 -4.95
N PHE A 299 11.40 18.48 -3.85
CA PHE A 299 12.42 17.42 -3.85
C PHE A 299 12.00 16.18 -4.62
N MET A 300 10.69 15.90 -4.78
CA MET A 300 10.22 14.73 -5.50
C MET A 300 10.60 14.76 -6.98
N GLN A 301 10.76 15.94 -7.58
CA GLN A 301 11.19 16.07 -8.97
C GLN A 301 12.63 15.56 -9.16
N GLU A 302 13.51 15.82 -8.18
CA GLU A 302 14.89 15.32 -8.21
C GLU A 302 14.88 13.78 -8.05
N PHE A 303 14.03 13.25 -7.19
CA PHE A 303 13.87 11.83 -7.00
C PHE A 303 13.35 11.13 -8.26
N GLU A 304 12.30 11.68 -8.87
CA GLU A 304 11.73 11.16 -10.12
C GLU A 304 12.78 11.15 -11.23
N ALA A 305 13.51 12.25 -11.42
CA ALA A 305 14.57 12.36 -12.44
C ALA A 305 15.73 11.37 -12.20
N ALA A 306 16.14 11.18 -10.94
CA ALA A 306 17.18 10.22 -10.59
C ALA A 306 16.73 8.77 -10.85
N TYR A 307 15.47 8.45 -10.56
CA TYR A 307 14.87 7.15 -10.84
C TYR A 307 14.73 6.90 -12.34
N ASP A 308 14.24 7.88 -13.07
CA ASP A 308 14.08 7.79 -14.52
C ASP A 308 15.43 7.53 -15.21
N TRP A 309 16.47 8.20 -14.79
CA TRP A 309 17.83 7.95 -15.28
C TRP A 309 18.30 6.53 -14.93
N ARG A 310 18.17 6.10 -13.66
CA ARG A 310 18.62 4.78 -13.20
C ARG A 310 17.93 3.63 -13.95
N ARG A 311 16.59 3.70 -14.15
CA ARG A 311 15.84 2.66 -14.87
C ARG A 311 16.27 2.55 -16.34
N HIS A 312 16.57 3.67 -17.00
CA HIS A 312 17.09 3.66 -18.36
C HIS A 312 18.48 3.01 -18.43
N GLN A 313 19.38 3.34 -17.49
CA GLN A 313 20.70 2.70 -17.42
C GLN A 313 20.57 1.18 -17.16
N ALA A 314 19.73 0.79 -16.21
CA ALA A 314 19.49 -0.62 -15.90
C ALA A 314 18.92 -1.37 -17.11
N ALA A 315 17.92 -0.81 -17.78
CA ALA A 315 17.34 -1.41 -19.00
C ALA A 315 18.38 -1.56 -20.12
N ALA A 316 19.23 -0.56 -20.34
CA ALA A 316 20.29 -0.63 -21.36
C ALA A 316 21.33 -1.72 -21.04
N ILE A 317 21.70 -1.90 -19.78
CA ILE A 317 22.64 -2.95 -19.34
C ILE A 317 21.98 -4.33 -19.48
N LEU A 318 20.77 -4.50 -18.97
CA LEU A 318 20.08 -5.80 -18.95
C LEU A 318 19.71 -6.27 -20.36
N SER A 319 19.36 -5.38 -21.28
CA SER A 319 19.05 -5.74 -22.67
C SER A 319 20.24 -6.32 -23.44
N GLY A 320 21.47 -6.14 -22.96
CA GLY A 320 22.68 -6.75 -23.50
C GLY A 320 22.99 -8.13 -22.96
N ILE A 321 22.20 -8.65 -22.02
CA ILE A 321 22.36 -9.98 -21.43
C ILE A 321 21.47 -10.96 -22.21
N PRO A 322 22.02 -12.07 -22.75
CA PRO A 322 21.25 -13.01 -23.55
C PRO A 322 20.20 -13.78 -22.72
#